data_73802c9bee113980a852fa3a8a2714cc
#
_entry.id   73802c9bee113980a852fa3a8a2714cc
#
_cell.length_a   1.000
_cell.length_b   1.000
_cell.length_c   1.000
_cell.angle_alpha   90.00
_cell.angle_beta   90.00
_cell.angle_gamma   90.00
#
_symmetry.space_group_name_H-M   'P 1'
#
loop_
_entity.id
_entity.type
_entity.pdbx_description
1 polymer ?
#
loop_
_entity_poly.entity_id
_entity_poly.type
_entity_poly.pdbx_seq_one_letter_code
_entity_poly.pdbx_strand_id
1 'polypeptide(L)'
;MRIDDDKKFMARALELAANGMGHTRPNPMVGAVLVKDGEIIGEGWHEFYGGPHAEVNAFADCRADPAGATLYVTLEPCCHYGKTPPCADLIASKNLERVVVAMQDPNPLVSGKGIRKPKDAGSFVTTGVMEKEARVLNEVFMKFITEKKPFVLYKSAVSMDGKTACHTGKSQWISSEESREEVRTLRGLYAAVMAGAGTIAADDPLLTARTEGLEDPVRIIADGKLSVSMESRVFGGDSRVIVLTTSSAEPEKVKALQSKGIEVIFADSDTEGCVDLEAAMIGLAVKGIDSILLEGGAETAASAFEAGIVDKIRFYMAPILIGGKDAPGAIGGTGAALIPEAVQLENIRTERSGVDLSLIHISEP
;
A
#
# COMPACT_ATOMS: atom_id res chain seq x y z
N MET A 1 30.72 -11.58 14.55
CA MET A 1 29.61 -10.64 14.86
C MET A 1 28.46 -11.45 15.42
N ARG A 2 27.85 -11.06 16.53
CA ARG A 2 26.78 -11.83 17.19
C ARG A 2 25.45 -11.58 16.46
N ILE A 3 24.51 -12.53 16.53
CA ILE A 3 23.16 -12.41 15.93
C ILE A 3 22.43 -11.12 16.39
N ASP A 4 22.68 -10.69 17.63
CA ASP A 4 22.11 -9.46 18.18
C ASP A 4 22.63 -8.19 17.49
N ASP A 5 23.91 -8.19 17.07
CA ASP A 5 24.51 -7.08 16.32
C ASP A 5 23.89 -6.98 14.91
N ASP A 6 23.65 -8.12 14.25
CA ASP A 6 23.01 -8.15 12.94
C ASP A 6 21.58 -7.56 12.98
N LYS A 7 20.79 -7.90 14.02
CA LYS A 7 19.46 -7.33 14.19
C LYS A 7 19.49 -5.82 14.44
N LYS A 8 20.45 -5.34 15.23
CA LYS A 8 20.63 -3.91 15.51
C LYS A 8 20.83 -3.11 14.23
N PHE A 9 21.77 -3.53 13.39
CA PHE A 9 22.07 -2.78 12.16
C PHE A 9 21.03 -2.99 11.07
N MET A 10 20.38 -4.16 11.02
CA MET A 10 19.26 -4.38 10.12
C MET A 10 18.02 -3.57 10.53
N ALA A 11 17.74 -3.43 11.82
CA ALA A 11 16.68 -2.55 12.32
C ALA A 11 16.93 -1.11 11.86
N ARG A 12 18.20 -0.62 11.93
CA ARG A 12 18.56 0.70 11.42
C ARG A 12 18.32 0.83 9.90
N ALA A 13 18.68 -0.21 9.14
CA ALA A 13 18.42 -0.23 7.70
C ALA A 13 16.90 -0.18 7.39
N LEU A 14 16.06 -0.87 8.17
CA LEU A 14 14.60 -0.82 8.06
C LEU A 14 14.02 0.56 8.41
N GLU A 15 14.54 1.22 9.44
CA GLU A 15 14.17 2.61 9.77
C GLU A 15 14.47 3.56 8.60
N LEU A 16 15.66 3.44 8.00
CA LEU A 16 16.03 4.23 6.83
C LEU A 16 15.11 3.93 5.63
N ALA A 17 14.81 2.66 5.37
CA ALA A 17 13.92 2.25 4.31
C ALA A 17 12.54 2.90 4.41
N ALA A 18 12.00 3.04 5.62
CA ALA A 18 10.70 3.65 5.88
C ALA A 18 10.63 5.13 5.45
N ASN A 19 11.74 5.86 5.36
CA ASN A 19 11.78 7.22 4.85
C ASN A 19 11.39 7.33 3.36
N GLY A 20 11.45 6.24 2.60
CA GLY A 20 10.98 6.17 1.22
C GLY A 20 9.46 6.05 1.06
N MET A 21 8.72 5.93 2.18
CA MET A 21 7.28 5.71 2.15
C MET A 21 6.54 6.85 1.41
N GLY A 22 5.68 6.48 0.46
CA GLY A 22 4.94 7.43 -0.39
C GLY A 22 5.72 7.97 -1.59
N HIS A 23 7.05 7.83 -1.64
CA HIS A 23 7.91 8.45 -2.66
C HIS A 23 8.54 7.45 -3.65
N THR A 24 8.71 6.19 -3.25
CA THR A 24 9.43 5.19 -4.06
C THR A 24 8.56 4.43 -5.06
N ARG A 25 7.24 4.50 -4.93
CA ARG A 25 6.28 3.71 -5.73
C ARG A 25 6.54 3.79 -7.25
N PRO A 26 6.42 2.69 -7.99
CA PRO A 26 6.11 1.31 -7.57
C PRO A 26 7.32 0.51 -7.08
N ASN A 27 8.48 1.15 -6.85
CA ASN A 27 9.69 0.50 -6.33
C ASN A 27 9.54 0.16 -4.84
N PRO A 28 10.26 -0.87 -4.33
CA PRO A 28 10.29 -1.18 -2.92
C PRO A 28 10.99 -0.10 -2.10
N MET A 29 10.61 0.00 -0.83
CA MET A 29 11.34 0.75 0.18
C MET A 29 12.56 -0.06 0.60
N VAL A 30 13.75 0.47 0.35
CA VAL A 30 15.03 -0.19 0.66
C VAL A 30 15.89 0.74 1.47
N GLY A 31 16.54 0.19 2.50
CA GLY A 31 17.56 0.86 3.30
C GLY A 31 18.84 0.03 3.35
N ALA A 32 19.95 0.71 3.47
CA ALA A 32 21.28 0.11 3.51
C ALA A 32 22.16 0.78 4.56
N VAL A 33 22.94 -0.03 5.29
CA VAL A 33 23.89 0.44 6.33
C VAL A 33 25.22 -0.28 6.14
N LEU A 34 26.29 0.49 6.05
CA LEU A 34 27.69 0.00 6.03
C LEU A 34 28.29 0.06 7.42
N VAL A 35 28.83 -1.05 7.89
CA VAL A 35 29.41 -1.17 9.24
C VAL A 35 30.84 -1.70 9.14
N LYS A 36 31.79 -1.03 9.81
CA LYS A 36 33.17 -1.47 9.95
C LYS A 36 33.61 -1.34 11.40
N ASP A 37 34.24 -2.37 11.93
CA ASP A 37 34.73 -2.42 13.32
C ASP A 37 33.63 -2.11 14.37
N GLY A 38 32.36 -2.44 14.08
CA GLY A 38 31.23 -2.21 14.95
C GLY A 38 30.61 -0.80 14.84
N GLU A 39 31.16 0.08 14.02
CA GLU A 39 30.70 1.45 13.80
C GLU A 39 30.04 1.61 12.43
N ILE A 40 28.97 2.40 12.36
CA ILE A 40 28.32 2.76 11.09
C ILE A 40 29.21 3.76 10.35
N ILE A 41 29.62 3.41 9.13
CA ILE A 41 30.46 4.24 8.27
C ILE A 41 29.71 4.85 7.08
N GLY A 42 28.49 4.39 6.78
CA GLY A 42 27.65 4.95 5.73
C GLY A 42 26.22 4.43 5.84
N GLU A 43 25.26 5.26 5.51
CA GLU A 43 23.83 4.99 5.53
C GLU A 43 23.14 5.48 4.26
N GLY A 44 22.08 4.82 3.83
CA GLY A 44 21.32 5.25 2.67
C GLY A 44 19.97 4.54 2.55
N TRP A 45 19.06 5.16 1.84
CA TRP A 45 17.79 4.56 1.48
C TRP A 45 17.40 4.94 0.05
N HIS A 46 16.47 4.24 -0.53
CA HIS A 46 15.87 4.63 -1.81
C HIS A 46 14.88 5.77 -1.55
N GLU A 47 15.23 6.99 -1.97
CA GLU A 47 14.51 8.20 -1.58
C GLU A 47 13.25 8.41 -2.41
N PHE A 48 13.33 8.20 -3.73
CA PHE A 48 12.21 8.42 -4.66
C PHE A 48 12.35 7.58 -5.93
N TYR A 49 11.23 7.36 -6.60
CA TYR A 49 11.18 6.61 -7.85
C TYR A 49 12.11 7.18 -8.92
N GLY A 50 12.99 6.32 -9.42
CA GLY A 50 14.00 6.68 -10.44
C GLY A 50 15.27 7.31 -9.90
N GLY A 51 15.34 7.58 -8.59
CA GLY A 51 16.54 8.00 -7.88
C GLY A 51 17.53 6.85 -7.63
N PRO A 52 18.71 7.14 -7.01
CA PRO A 52 19.67 6.13 -6.61
C PRO A 52 19.07 5.11 -5.65
N HIS A 53 19.55 3.86 -5.71
CA HIS A 53 19.17 2.83 -4.78
C HIS A 53 19.87 3.03 -3.41
N ALA A 54 19.33 2.38 -2.38
CA ALA A 54 19.82 2.50 -1.01
C ALA A 54 21.32 2.21 -0.87
N GLU A 55 21.80 1.18 -1.56
CA GLU A 55 23.20 0.78 -1.54
C GLU A 55 24.10 1.86 -2.13
N VAL A 56 23.67 2.49 -3.25
CA VAL A 56 24.39 3.60 -3.89
C VAL A 56 24.50 4.77 -2.93
N ASN A 57 23.40 5.14 -2.27
CA ASN A 57 23.36 6.22 -1.28
C ASN A 57 24.23 5.90 -0.05
N ALA A 58 24.19 4.66 0.46
CA ALA A 58 25.04 4.23 1.58
C ALA A 58 26.52 4.29 1.24
N PHE A 59 26.93 3.91 0.02
CA PHE A 59 28.33 4.07 -0.42
C PHE A 59 28.70 5.53 -0.65
N ALA A 60 27.78 6.38 -1.07
CA ALA A 60 28.02 7.81 -1.25
C ALA A 60 28.20 8.56 0.09
N ASP A 61 27.47 8.15 1.14
CA ASP A 61 27.61 8.66 2.52
C ASP A 61 28.83 8.08 3.24
N CYS A 62 29.50 7.08 2.66
CA CYS A 62 30.56 6.34 3.33
C CYS A 62 31.75 7.23 3.70
N ARG A 63 32.08 7.29 4.99
CA ARG A 63 33.10 8.19 5.59
C ARG A 63 34.47 7.53 5.74
N ALA A 64 34.61 6.27 5.34
CA ALA A 64 35.85 5.49 5.41
C ALA A 64 35.92 4.53 4.22
N ASP A 65 37.07 3.90 4.01
CA ASP A 65 37.21 2.83 3.02
C ASP A 65 36.27 1.65 3.35
N PRO A 66 35.29 1.30 2.49
CA PRO A 66 34.38 0.20 2.73
C PRO A 66 34.99 -1.20 2.63
N ALA A 67 36.23 -1.33 2.15
CA ALA A 67 36.89 -2.63 2.07
C ALA A 67 36.94 -3.30 3.45
N GLY A 68 36.52 -4.57 3.54
CA GLY A 68 36.41 -5.32 4.79
C GLY A 68 35.17 -4.98 5.66
N ALA A 69 34.29 -4.05 5.23
CA ALA A 69 33.08 -3.72 5.96
C ALA A 69 31.98 -4.78 5.75
N THR A 70 30.92 -4.71 6.58
CA THR A 70 29.66 -5.45 6.41
C THR A 70 28.58 -4.49 5.89
N LEU A 71 27.91 -4.87 4.82
CA LEU A 71 26.71 -4.19 4.32
C LEU A 71 25.46 -4.89 4.85
N TYR A 72 24.56 -4.15 5.47
CA TYR A 72 23.20 -4.55 5.79
C TYR A 72 22.25 -3.91 4.80
N VAL A 73 21.39 -4.70 4.13
CA VAL A 73 20.41 -4.21 3.15
C VAL A 73 19.08 -4.92 3.35
N THR A 74 18.00 -4.18 3.32
CA THR A 74 16.67 -4.71 3.67
C THR A 74 16.05 -5.59 2.58
N LEU A 75 16.53 -5.50 1.34
CA LEU A 75 16.08 -6.30 0.20
C LEU A 75 17.28 -6.78 -0.61
N GLU A 76 17.18 -7.94 -1.24
CA GLU A 76 18.18 -8.47 -2.16
C GLU A 76 18.62 -7.42 -3.19
N PRO A 77 19.92 -7.15 -3.34
CA PRO A 77 20.44 -6.17 -4.30
C PRO A 77 20.03 -6.49 -5.74
N CYS A 78 19.64 -5.49 -6.50
CA CYS A 78 19.24 -5.69 -7.90
C CYS A 78 20.43 -6.20 -8.75
N CYS A 79 20.13 -7.10 -9.71
CA CYS A 79 21.14 -7.74 -10.58
C CYS A 79 20.94 -7.48 -12.07
N HIS A 80 19.96 -6.67 -12.44
CA HIS A 80 19.64 -6.33 -13.81
C HIS A 80 19.83 -4.84 -14.07
N TYR A 81 20.11 -4.49 -15.31
CA TYR A 81 20.17 -3.09 -15.75
C TYR A 81 18.76 -2.55 -15.91
N GLY A 82 18.43 -1.55 -15.08
CA GLY A 82 17.22 -0.76 -15.17
C GLY A 82 17.55 0.67 -15.59
N LYS A 83 17.03 1.65 -14.87
CA LYS A 83 17.41 3.07 -15.01
C LYS A 83 18.82 3.33 -14.46
N THR A 84 19.30 2.48 -13.55
CA THR A 84 20.61 2.54 -12.91
C THR A 84 21.36 1.21 -13.11
N PRO A 85 22.72 1.21 -13.03
CA PRO A 85 23.50 -0.02 -13.02
C PRO A 85 23.14 -0.92 -11.81
N PRO A 86 23.31 -2.25 -11.93
CA PRO A 86 22.98 -3.19 -10.84
C PRO A 86 23.77 -2.93 -9.56
N CYS A 87 23.06 -2.86 -8.42
CA CYS A 87 23.70 -2.71 -7.11
C CYS A 87 24.59 -3.90 -6.75
N ALA A 88 24.24 -5.10 -7.20
CA ALA A 88 25.04 -6.30 -6.98
C ALA A 88 26.47 -6.18 -7.58
N ASP A 89 26.61 -5.49 -8.72
CA ASP A 89 27.93 -5.23 -9.34
C ASP A 89 28.73 -4.19 -8.55
N LEU A 90 28.06 -3.13 -8.09
CA LEU A 90 28.68 -2.13 -7.22
C LEU A 90 29.20 -2.78 -5.93
N ILE A 91 28.37 -3.58 -5.24
CA ILE A 91 28.73 -4.28 -4.02
C ILE A 91 29.92 -5.20 -4.25
N ALA A 92 29.90 -6.01 -5.31
CA ALA A 92 31.00 -6.92 -5.66
C ALA A 92 32.33 -6.18 -5.89
N SER A 93 32.32 -4.93 -6.36
CA SER A 93 33.51 -4.12 -6.61
C SER A 93 34.12 -3.50 -5.33
N LYS A 94 33.43 -3.54 -4.19
CA LYS A 94 33.84 -2.83 -2.96
C LYS A 94 34.64 -3.66 -1.97
N ASN A 95 34.96 -4.91 -2.27
CA ASN A 95 35.74 -5.83 -1.42
C ASN A 95 35.16 -5.92 0.02
N LEU A 96 33.86 -6.01 0.15
CA LEU A 96 33.19 -6.17 1.44
C LEU A 96 33.49 -7.54 2.04
N GLU A 97 33.71 -7.61 3.36
CA GLU A 97 33.84 -8.89 4.07
C GLU A 97 32.51 -9.64 4.08
N ARG A 98 31.39 -8.90 4.32
CA ARG A 98 30.08 -9.52 4.50
C ARG A 98 28.94 -8.69 3.92
N VAL A 99 27.90 -9.37 3.42
CA VAL A 99 26.61 -8.77 3.02
C VAL A 99 25.49 -9.49 3.77
N VAL A 100 24.68 -8.75 4.50
CA VAL A 100 23.52 -9.25 5.27
C VAL A 100 22.25 -8.70 4.61
N VAL A 101 21.39 -9.60 4.16
CA VAL A 101 20.16 -9.28 3.44
C VAL A 101 18.97 -9.68 4.31
N ALA A 102 18.01 -8.77 4.52
CA ALA A 102 16.82 -9.10 5.31
C ALA A 102 15.91 -10.08 4.56
N MET A 103 15.50 -9.75 3.34
CA MET A 103 14.64 -10.61 2.54
C MET A 103 15.14 -10.77 1.10
N GLN A 104 14.85 -11.91 0.53
CA GLN A 104 15.10 -12.18 -0.89
C GLN A 104 14.05 -11.44 -1.75
N ASP A 105 14.45 -10.97 -2.93
CA ASP A 105 13.52 -10.32 -3.85
C ASP A 105 12.54 -11.36 -4.41
N PRO A 106 11.23 -11.17 -4.26
CA PRO A 106 10.22 -12.09 -4.80
C PRO A 106 10.14 -12.07 -6.33
N ASN A 107 10.74 -11.06 -6.98
CA ASN A 107 10.77 -10.95 -8.44
C ASN A 107 11.65 -12.08 -9.04
N PRO A 108 11.10 -12.99 -9.86
CA PRO A 108 11.86 -14.10 -10.46
C PRO A 108 13.05 -13.63 -11.32
N LEU A 109 13.05 -12.39 -11.79
CA LEU A 109 14.17 -11.82 -12.56
C LEU A 109 15.39 -11.53 -11.68
N VAL A 110 15.20 -11.30 -10.37
CA VAL A 110 16.23 -10.94 -9.40
C VAL A 110 16.55 -12.10 -8.47
N SER A 111 15.54 -12.79 -7.97
CA SER A 111 15.59 -13.80 -6.91
C SER A 111 16.83 -14.70 -6.94
N GLY A 112 17.68 -14.56 -5.92
CA GLY A 112 18.94 -15.32 -5.74
C GLY A 112 20.13 -14.86 -6.58
N LYS A 113 19.92 -14.05 -7.62
CA LYS A 113 21.01 -13.59 -8.52
C LYS A 113 21.78 -12.40 -7.93
N GLY A 114 21.07 -11.53 -7.20
CA GLY A 114 21.66 -10.38 -6.52
C GLY A 114 22.55 -10.79 -5.34
N ILE A 115 22.18 -11.86 -4.66
CA ILE A 115 22.97 -12.47 -3.57
C ILE A 115 24.20 -13.17 -4.11
N ARG A 116 24.11 -13.80 -5.28
CA ARG A 116 25.17 -14.61 -5.86
C ARG A 116 26.40 -13.78 -6.24
N LYS A 117 26.22 -12.61 -6.84
CA LYS A 117 27.36 -11.77 -7.31
C LYS A 117 28.32 -11.36 -6.20
N PRO A 118 27.89 -10.77 -5.07
CA PRO A 118 28.79 -10.50 -3.94
C PRO A 118 29.46 -11.76 -3.39
N LYS A 119 28.74 -12.89 -3.36
CA LYS A 119 29.29 -14.18 -2.92
C LYS A 119 30.42 -14.67 -3.84
N ASP A 120 30.21 -14.61 -5.15
CA ASP A 120 31.22 -14.99 -6.16
C ASP A 120 32.44 -14.05 -6.13
N ALA A 121 32.26 -12.80 -5.67
CA ALA A 121 33.34 -11.83 -5.44
C ALA A 121 34.11 -12.03 -4.11
N GLY A 122 33.71 -13.00 -3.28
CA GLY A 122 34.42 -13.37 -2.04
C GLY A 122 33.78 -12.87 -0.74
N SER A 123 32.66 -12.16 -0.79
CA SER A 123 31.95 -11.73 0.43
C SER A 123 31.16 -12.89 1.05
N PHE A 124 31.12 -12.97 2.39
CA PHE A 124 30.18 -13.85 3.08
C PHE A 124 28.77 -13.27 3.00
N VAL A 125 27.78 -14.05 2.57
CA VAL A 125 26.40 -13.59 2.46
C VAL A 125 25.50 -14.31 3.47
N THR A 126 24.73 -13.54 4.25
CA THR A 126 23.70 -14.03 5.20
C THR A 126 22.35 -13.47 4.77
N THR A 127 21.31 -14.28 4.81
CA THR A 127 19.93 -13.86 4.46
C THR A 127 18.97 -14.17 5.60
N GLY A 128 17.80 -13.52 5.62
CA GLY A 128 16.72 -13.80 6.57
C GLY A 128 16.81 -13.03 7.89
N VAL A 129 17.69 -12.04 8.00
CA VAL A 129 17.79 -11.23 9.23
C VAL A 129 16.68 -10.19 9.24
N MET A 130 15.71 -10.32 10.16
CA MET A 130 14.48 -9.51 10.25
C MET A 130 13.64 -9.57 8.97
N GLU A 131 13.54 -10.75 8.38
CA GLU A 131 12.79 -10.95 7.14
C GLU A 131 11.31 -10.59 7.28
N LYS A 132 10.70 -10.91 8.42
CA LYS A 132 9.28 -10.62 8.68
C LYS A 132 9.01 -9.11 8.64
N GLU A 133 9.85 -8.33 9.28
CA GLU A 133 9.75 -6.87 9.32
C GLU A 133 9.96 -6.25 7.93
N ALA A 134 10.93 -6.76 7.17
CA ALA A 134 11.20 -6.32 5.80
C ALA A 134 10.01 -6.63 4.86
N ARG A 135 9.37 -7.78 5.01
CA ARG A 135 8.17 -8.17 4.27
C ARG A 135 6.98 -7.27 4.60
N VAL A 136 6.74 -6.99 5.89
CA VAL A 136 5.66 -6.08 6.32
C VAL A 136 5.87 -4.67 5.76
N LEU A 137 7.12 -4.17 5.76
CA LEU A 137 7.43 -2.86 5.20
C LEU A 137 7.14 -2.80 3.69
N ASN A 138 7.37 -3.89 2.96
CA ASN A 138 7.24 -3.96 1.51
C ASN A 138 6.03 -4.78 1.03
N GLU A 139 4.98 -4.94 1.86
CA GLU A 139 3.79 -5.76 1.53
C GLU A 139 3.14 -5.37 0.20
N VAL A 140 3.03 -4.07 -0.07
CA VAL A 140 2.51 -3.53 -1.34
C VAL A 140 3.35 -3.97 -2.53
N PHE A 141 4.65 -3.74 -2.46
CA PHE A 141 5.58 -4.15 -3.54
C PHE A 141 5.53 -5.66 -3.78
N MET A 142 5.52 -6.44 -2.70
CA MET A 142 5.52 -7.90 -2.80
C MET A 142 4.29 -8.39 -3.56
N LYS A 143 3.09 -7.99 -3.18
CA LYS A 143 1.86 -8.37 -3.88
C LYS A 143 1.89 -7.91 -5.34
N PHE A 144 2.21 -6.64 -5.58
CA PHE A 144 2.21 -6.08 -6.92
C PHE A 144 3.17 -6.80 -7.88
N ILE A 145 4.38 -7.16 -7.40
CA ILE A 145 5.38 -7.81 -8.26
C ILE A 145 5.08 -9.31 -8.51
N THR A 146 4.46 -10.00 -7.54
CA THR A 146 4.16 -11.43 -7.64
C THR A 146 2.82 -11.71 -8.32
N GLU A 147 1.77 -10.98 -7.97
CA GLU A 147 0.40 -11.24 -8.42
C GLU A 147 -0.04 -10.35 -9.58
N LYS A 148 0.66 -9.23 -9.82
CA LYS A 148 0.26 -8.21 -10.80
C LYS A 148 -1.12 -7.62 -10.52
N LYS A 149 -1.48 -7.53 -9.25
CA LYS A 149 -2.69 -6.91 -8.72
C LYS A 149 -2.31 -5.84 -7.69
N PRO A 150 -3.11 -4.76 -7.51
CA PRO A 150 -2.89 -3.78 -6.45
C PRO A 150 -3.04 -4.42 -5.07
N PHE A 151 -2.31 -3.91 -4.10
CA PHE A 151 -2.56 -4.17 -2.68
C PHE A 151 -3.75 -3.32 -2.20
N VAL A 152 -4.75 -3.92 -1.56
CA VAL A 152 -5.96 -3.23 -1.14
C VAL A 152 -6.04 -3.17 0.39
N LEU A 153 -5.96 -1.94 0.92
CA LEU A 153 -6.29 -1.65 2.32
C LEU A 153 -7.74 -1.17 2.40
N TYR A 154 -8.62 -1.94 3.04
CA TYR A 154 -9.94 -1.46 3.41
C TYR A 154 -9.89 -0.64 4.70
N LYS A 155 -10.33 0.61 4.66
CA LYS A 155 -10.37 1.51 5.81
C LYS A 155 -11.82 1.92 6.11
N SER A 156 -12.22 1.81 7.37
CA SER A 156 -13.51 2.33 7.83
C SER A 156 -13.39 3.05 9.17
N ALA A 157 -14.24 4.05 9.40
CA ALA A 157 -14.46 4.65 10.71
C ALA A 157 -15.79 4.16 11.25
N VAL A 158 -15.79 3.58 12.45
CA VAL A 158 -16.96 2.94 13.04
C VAL A 158 -17.18 3.40 14.48
N SER A 159 -18.43 3.39 14.93
CA SER A 159 -18.75 3.45 16.34
C SER A 159 -18.34 2.16 17.05
N MET A 160 -18.34 2.13 18.38
CA MET A 160 -18.03 0.92 19.17
C MET A 160 -18.99 -0.24 18.88
N ASP A 161 -20.22 0.04 18.44
CA ASP A 161 -21.20 -0.94 17.98
C ASP A 161 -21.20 -1.16 16.46
N GLY A 162 -20.11 -0.78 15.77
CA GLY A 162 -19.82 -1.13 14.36
C GLY A 162 -20.58 -0.33 13.33
N LYS A 163 -21.14 0.84 13.66
CA LYS A 163 -21.92 1.66 12.73
C LYS A 163 -21.07 2.72 12.06
N THR A 164 -21.30 2.94 10.75
CA THR A 164 -20.61 3.95 9.93
C THR A 164 -21.42 5.23 9.73
N ALA A 165 -22.72 5.21 10.03
CA ALA A 165 -23.60 6.38 10.02
C ALA A 165 -24.80 6.15 10.94
N CYS A 166 -25.53 7.23 11.25
CA CYS A 166 -26.86 7.13 11.87
C CYS A 166 -27.86 6.54 10.87
N HIS A 167 -29.04 6.10 11.35
CA HIS A 167 -30.14 5.63 10.49
C HIS A 167 -30.64 6.70 9.48
N THR A 168 -30.34 7.98 9.71
CA THR A 168 -30.63 9.10 8.80
C THR A 168 -29.59 9.29 7.70
N GLY A 169 -28.53 8.46 7.67
CA GLY A 169 -27.40 8.59 6.73
C GLY A 169 -26.32 9.58 7.17
N LYS A 170 -26.50 10.30 8.28
CA LYS A 170 -25.45 11.24 8.78
C LYS A 170 -24.28 10.47 9.35
N SER A 171 -23.07 10.70 8.78
CA SER A 171 -21.82 10.03 9.11
C SER A 171 -20.76 10.94 9.76
N GLN A 172 -20.95 12.25 9.75
CA GLN A 172 -19.92 13.24 10.14
C GLN A 172 -20.19 13.78 11.55
N TRP A 173 -19.24 13.70 12.51
CA TRP A 173 -17.96 12.96 12.42
C TRP A 173 -18.03 11.81 13.43
N ILE A 174 -17.69 10.60 12.99
CA ILE A 174 -17.61 9.42 13.87
C ILE A 174 -16.25 9.41 14.56
N SER A 175 -15.15 9.47 13.78
CA SER A 175 -13.79 9.42 14.31
C SER A 175 -13.24 10.79 14.71
N SER A 176 -12.22 10.76 15.56
CA SER A 176 -11.48 11.94 16.05
C SER A 176 -10.76 12.69 14.92
N GLU A 177 -10.27 13.92 15.21
CA GLU A 177 -9.49 14.69 14.23
C GLU A 177 -8.18 13.99 13.91
N GLU A 178 -7.51 13.43 14.93
CA GLU A 178 -6.25 12.71 14.79
C GLU A 178 -6.41 11.51 13.82
N SER A 179 -7.49 10.74 13.97
CA SER A 179 -7.79 9.63 13.06
C SER A 179 -8.05 10.13 11.63
N ARG A 180 -8.70 11.28 11.47
CA ARG A 180 -8.93 11.87 10.13
C ARG A 180 -7.63 12.40 9.51
N GLU A 181 -6.68 12.89 10.31
CA GLU A 181 -5.34 13.29 9.84
C GLU A 181 -4.53 12.08 9.38
N GLU A 182 -4.55 10.99 10.14
CA GLU A 182 -3.93 9.74 9.71
C GLU A 182 -4.51 9.25 8.38
N VAL A 183 -5.83 9.31 8.20
CA VAL A 183 -6.48 8.91 6.94
C VAL A 183 -6.06 9.83 5.78
N ARG A 184 -5.90 11.13 6.01
CA ARG A 184 -5.36 12.04 5.00
C ARG A 184 -3.95 11.63 4.57
N THR A 185 -3.10 11.29 5.54
CA THR A 185 -1.75 10.76 5.28
C THR A 185 -1.81 9.45 4.51
N LEU A 186 -2.65 8.48 4.92
CA LEU A 186 -2.82 7.22 4.20
C LEU A 186 -3.19 7.43 2.73
N ARG A 187 -4.03 8.41 2.40
CA ARG A 187 -4.37 8.72 1.00
C ARG A 187 -3.13 9.08 0.17
N GLY A 188 -2.18 9.82 0.71
CA GLY A 188 -0.93 10.14 0.02
C GLY A 188 0.06 8.97 -0.05
N LEU A 189 -0.07 7.99 0.86
CA LEU A 189 0.80 6.81 0.89
C LEU A 189 0.37 5.72 -0.09
N TYR A 190 -0.90 5.66 -0.49
CA TYR A 190 -1.43 4.71 -1.47
C TYR A 190 -1.49 5.35 -2.87
N ALA A 191 -1.29 4.53 -3.92
CA ALA A 191 -1.34 5.02 -5.31
C ALA A 191 -2.73 5.53 -5.68
N ALA A 192 -3.77 4.92 -5.13
CA ALA A 192 -5.15 5.33 -5.38
C ALA A 192 -6.02 5.26 -4.12
N VAL A 193 -7.09 6.05 -4.14
CA VAL A 193 -8.22 5.93 -3.21
C VAL A 193 -9.45 5.51 -4.00
N MET A 194 -10.14 4.47 -3.56
CA MET A 194 -11.36 3.96 -4.19
C MET A 194 -12.58 4.14 -3.31
N ALA A 195 -13.68 4.60 -3.90
CA ALA A 195 -14.99 4.66 -3.26
C ALA A 195 -16.09 4.24 -4.23
N GLY A 196 -17.19 3.73 -3.70
CA GLY A 196 -18.39 3.42 -4.49
C GLY A 196 -19.26 4.64 -4.75
N ALA A 197 -20.09 4.56 -5.79
CA ALA A 197 -21.02 5.62 -6.18
C ALA A 197 -21.92 6.10 -5.03
N GLY A 198 -22.38 5.18 -4.18
CA GLY A 198 -23.20 5.52 -3.00
C GLY A 198 -22.49 6.44 -2.02
N THR A 199 -21.20 6.22 -1.77
CA THR A 199 -20.38 7.08 -0.90
C THR A 199 -20.20 8.47 -1.53
N ILE A 200 -19.95 8.53 -2.84
CA ILE A 200 -19.83 9.82 -3.54
C ILE A 200 -21.15 10.60 -3.48
N ALA A 201 -22.28 9.93 -3.68
CA ALA A 201 -23.59 10.57 -3.63
C ALA A 201 -23.98 11.06 -2.22
N ALA A 202 -23.58 10.33 -1.17
CA ALA A 202 -23.92 10.66 0.21
C ALA A 202 -23.05 11.77 0.80
N ASP A 203 -21.72 11.69 0.59
CA ASP A 203 -20.74 12.52 1.31
C ASP A 203 -20.06 13.58 0.42
N ASP A 204 -20.19 13.49 -0.90
CA ASP A 204 -19.53 14.33 -1.91
C ASP A 204 -18.03 14.58 -1.56
N PRO A 205 -17.22 13.52 -1.35
CA PRO A 205 -15.87 13.65 -0.85
C PRO A 205 -14.91 14.11 -1.94
N LEU A 206 -13.80 14.76 -1.53
CA LEU A 206 -12.69 15.10 -2.44
C LEU A 206 -11.77 13.91 -2.71
N LEU A 207 -11.64 12.99 -1.76
CA LEU A 207 -10.69 11.85 -1.77
C LEU A 207 -9.22 12.26 -1.98
N THR A 208 -8.82 13.43 -1.55
CA THR A 208 -7.47 13.98 -1.64
C THR A 208 -6.69 13.76 -0.34
N ALA A 209 -5.36 13.71 -0.42
CA ALA A 209 -4.47 13.53 0.73
C ALA A 209 -4.48 14.78 1.62
N ARG A 210 -4.26 15.96 1.05
CA ARG A 210 -4.17 17.24 1.76
C ARG A 210 -3.13 17.22 2.89
N THR A 211 -2.03 16.50 2.67
CA THR A 211 -0.91 16.37 3.59
C THR A 211 0.33 16.92 2.92
N GLU A 212 1.05 17.81 3.61
CA GLU A 212 2.28 18.42 3.07
C GLU A 212 3.32 17.34 2.73
N GLY A 213 3.97 17.48 1.60
CA GLY A 213 5.01 16.56 1.13
C GLY A 213 4.49 15.27 0.46
N LEU A 214 3.17 15.02 0.45
CA LEU A 214 2.58 13.86 -0.22
C LEU A 214 1.72 14.30 -1.42
N GLU A 215 1.78 13.53 -2.49
CA GLU A 215 0.95 13.74 -3.67
C GLU A 215 -0.49 13.25 -3.44
N ASP A 216 -1.44 13.88 -4.13
CA ASP A 216 -2.82 13.38 -4.15
C ASP A 216 -2.91 12.06 -4.91
N PRO A 217 -3.64 11.07 -4.38
CA PRO A 217 -3.81 9.76 -5.02
C PRO A 217 -4.66 9.85 -6.30
N VAL A 218 -4.56 8.84 -7.13
CA VAL A 218 -5.57 8.59 -8.18
C VAL A 218 -6.91 8.30 -7.52
N ARG A 219 -7.97 8.99 -7.95
CA ARG A 219 -9.32 8.76 -7.41
C ARG A 219 -10.05 7.73 -8.28
N ILE A 220 -10.47 6.63 -7.68
CA ILE A 220 -11.18 5.55 -8.36
C ILE A 220 -12.61 5.52 -7.85
N ILE A 221 -13.57 5.57 -8.76
CA ILE A 221 -15.00 5.51 -8.45
C ILE A 221 -15.58 4.23 -9.04
N ALA A 222 -16.09 3.33 -8.19
CA ALA A 222 -16.82 2.15 -8.62
C ALA A 222 -18.30 2.54 -8.83
N ASP A 223 -18.70 2.69 -10.09
CA ASP A 223 -20.03 3.15 -10.49
C ASP A 223 -20.51 2.40 -11.75
N GLY A 224 -21.06 1.21 -11.56
CA GLY A 224 -21.47 0.33 -12.64
C GLY A 224 -22.44 0.95 -13.63
N LYS A 225 -23.26 1.92 -13.21
CA LYS A 225 -24.32 2.55 -14.02
C LYS A 225 -24.05 4.02 -14.35
N LEU A 226 -22.91 4.58 -13.97
CA LEU A 226 -22.58 6.00 -14.05
C LEU A 226 -23.67 6.89 -13.41
N SER A 227 -24.00 6.56 -12.18
CA SER A 227 -25.05 7.24 -11.39
C SER A 227 -24.55 8.50 -10.68
N VAL A 228 -23.22 8.64 -10.50
CA VAL A 228 -22.61 9.79 -9.86
C VAL A 228 -22.80 11.06 -10.69
N SER A 229 -23.20 12.14 -10.02
CA SER A 229 -23.38 13.45 -10.67
C SER A 229 -22.06 13.96 -11.24
N MET A 230 -22.10 14.52 -12.45
CA MET A 230 -20.95 15.15 -13.10
C MET A 230 -20.43 16.39 -12.38
N GLU A 231 -21.20 16.93 -11.43
CA GLU A 231 -20.86 18.08 -10.59
C GLU A 231 -20.26 17.68 -9.24
N SER A 232 -20.14 16.36 -8.98
CA SER A 232 -19.54 15.86 -7.74
C SER A 232 -18.09 16.31 -7.62
N ARG A 233 -17.69 16.71 -6.40
CA ARG A 233 -16.36 17.26 -6.08
C ARG A 233 -15.22 16.31 -6.40
N VAL A 234 -15.48 15.01 -6.40
CA VAL A 234 -14.49 13.98 -6.76
C VAL A 234 -13.96 14.12 -8.19
N PHE A 235 -14.69 14.76 -9.10
CA PHE A 235 -14.29 15.02 -10.48
C PHE A 235 -13.49 16.33 -10.66
N GLY A 236 -13.40 17.17 -9.63
CA GLY A 236 -12.66 18.42 -9.66
C GLY A 236 -11.18 18.25 -9.28
N GLY A 237 -10.38 19.31 -9.50
CA GLY A 237 -8.93 19.33 -9.19
C GLY A 237 -8.08 18.60 -10.24
N ASP A 238 -6.76 18.54 -10.00
CA ASP A 238 -5.76 18.15 -10.99
C ASP A 238 -5.35 16.65 -10.93
N SER A 239 -5.70 15.95 -9.83
CA SER A 239 -5.32 14.54 -9.70
C SER A 239 -6.17 13.65 -10.62
N ARG A 240 -5.54 12.62 -11.15
CA ARG A 240 -6.13 11.64 -12.06
C ARG A 240 -7.38 11.02 -11.48
N VAL A 241 -8.42 10.84 -12.32
CA VAL A 241 -9.69 10.17 -11.95
C VAL A 241 -9.94 9.00 -12.87
N ILE A 242 -10.31 7.87 -12.31
CA ILE A 242 -10.73 6.66 -13.02
C ILE A 242 -12.14 6.30 -12.56
N VAL A 243 -13.04 6.05 -13.49
CA VAL A 243 -14.36 5.48 -13.19
C VAL A 243 -14.41 4.05 -13.69
N LEU A 244 -14.66 3.12 -12.78
CA LEU A 244 -14.94 1.72 -13.12
C LEU A 244 -16.43 1.59 -13.37
N THR A 245 -16.80 1.08 -14.54
CA THR A 245 -18.20 0.94 -14.94
C THR A 245 -18.44 -0.36 -15.69
N THR A 246 -19.71 -0.66 -15.97
CA THR A 246 -20.10 -1.87 -16.71
C THR A 246 -20.65 -1.53 -18.09
N SER A 247 -20.92 -2.53 -18.90
CA SER A 247 -21.55 -2.38 -20.21
C SER A 247 -22.97 -1.79 -20.16
N SER A 248 -23.58 -1.70 -18.96
CA SER A 248 -24.88 -1.05 -18.74
C SER A 248 -24.81 0.48 -18.68
N ALA A 249 -23.62 1.06 -18.70
CA ALA A 249 -23.40 2.50 -18.66
C ALA A 249 -23.92 3.19 -19.94
N GLU A 250 -24.60 4.33 -19.76
CA GLU A 250 -25.10 5.11 -20.90
C GLU A 250 -23.92 5.70 -21.71
N PRO A 251 -23.84 5.45 -23.05
CA PRO A 251 -22.74 5.91 -23.88
C PRO A 251 -22.49 7.43 -23.84
N GLU A 252 -23.56 8.21 -23.67
CA GLU A 252 -23.45 9.68 -23.59
C GLU A 252 -22.76 10.14 -22.29
N LYS A 253 -23.02 9.46 -21.18
CA LYS A 253 -22.30 9.74 -19.91
C LYS A 253 -20.83 9.35 -19.99
N VAL A 254 -20.53 8.23 -20.65
CA VAL A 254 -19.13 7.81 -20.89
C VAL A 254 -18.38 8.89 -21.68
N LYS A 255 -18.96 9.38 -22.79
CA LYS A 255 -18.37 10.45 -23.59
C LYS A 255 -18.21 11.75 -22.79
N ALA A 256 -19.18 12.09 -21.97
CA ALA A 256 -19.14 13.29 -21.12
C ALA A 256 -17.98 13.21 -20.09
N LEU A 257 -17.78 12.06 -19.43
CA LEU A 257 -16.64 11.83 -18.54
C LEU A 257 -15.31 11.95 -19.28
N GLN A 258 -15.17 11.25 -20.40
CA GLN A 258 -13.95 11.27 -21.22
C GLN A 258 -13.62 12.68 -21.74
N SER A 259 -14.63 13.49 -22.08
CA SER A 259 -14.41 14.88 -22.52
C SER A 259 -13.88 15.79 -21.41
N LYS A 260 -14.08 15.43 -20.15
CA LYS A 260 -13.46 16.07 -18.96
C LYS A 260 -12.08 15.50 -18.62
N GLY A 261 -11.52 14.59 -19.42
CA GLY A 261 -10.23 13.94 -19.15
C GLY A 261 -10.30 12.81 -18.12
N ILE A 262 -11.52 12.37 -17.74
CA ILE A 262 -11.72 11.28 -16.80
C ILE A 262 -11.57 9.95 -17.54
N GLU A 263 -10.75 9.04 -17.01
CA GLU A 263 -10.60 7.71 -17.55
C GLU A 263 -11.81 6.83 -17.20
N VAL A 264 -12.37 6.15 -18.18
CA VAL A 264 -13.46 5.18 -17.97
C VAL A 264 -12.94 3.80 -18.31
N ILE A 265 -12.98 2.89 -17.35
CA ILE A 265 -12.60 1.48 -17.50
C ILE A 265 -13.88 0.64 -17.40
N PHE A 266 -14.12 -0.15 -18.45
CA PHE A 266 -15.21 -1.12 -18.43
C PHE A 266 -14.72 -2.41 -17.79
N ALA A 267 -15.46 -2.89 -16.81
CA ALA A 267 -15.29 -4.20 -16.20
C ALA A 267 -16.58 -5.02 -16.40
N ASP A 268 -16.50 -6.30 -16.21
CA ASP A 268 -17.68 -7.15 -16.17
C ASP A 268 -18.58 -6.74 -14.98
N SER A 269 -19.83 -7.13 -15.04
CA SER A 269 -20.74 -6.95 -13.91
C SER A 269 -20.81 -8.23 -13.09
N ASP A 270 -20.87 -8.07 -11.77
CA ASP A 270 -21.24 -9.15 -10.87
C ASP A 270 -22.72 -9.56 -11.05
N THR A 271 -23.19 -10.50 -10.25
CA THR A 271 -24.57 -11.02 -10.31
C THR A 271 -25.63 -9.99 -9.97
N GLU A 272 -25.28 -8.89 -9.31
CA GLU A 272 -26.15 -7.79 -8.90
C GLU A 272 -26.11 -6.59 -9.86
N GLY A 273 -25.26 -6.67 -10.89
CA GLY A 273 -25.05 -5.60 -11.87
C GLY A 273 -24.09 -4.50 -11.39
N CYS A 274 -23.34 -4.75 -10.31
CA CYS A 274 -22.25 -3.92 -9.86
C CYS A 274 -20.96 -4.26 -10.65
N VAL A 275 -19.92 -3.45 -10.47
CA VAL A 275 -18.61 -3.69 -11.09
C VAL A 275 -17.96 -4.94 -10.46
N ASP A 276 -17.55 -5.89 -11.30
CA ASP A 276 -16.68 -6.98 -10.87
C ASP A 276 -15.29 -6.42 -10.48
N LEU A 277 -15.07 -6.32 -9.18
CA LEU A 277 -13.86 -5.71 -8.64
C LEU A 277 -12.63 -6.58 -8.85
N GLU A 278 -12.74 -7.91 -8.89
CA GLU A 278 -11.59 -8.78 -9.14
C GLU A 278 -11.03 -8.56 -10.55
N ALA A 279 -11.90 -8.58 -11.55
CA ALA A 279 -11.50 -8.32 -12.95
C ALA A 279 -10.92 -6.91 -13.11
N ALA A 280 -11.48 -5.92 -12.40
CA ALA A 280 -10.98 -4.54 -12.45
C ALA A 280 -9.54 -4.38 -11.91
N MET A 281 -9.12 -5.19 -10.92
CA MET A 281 -7.78 -5.08 -10.32
C MET A 281 -6.66 -5.28 -11.36
N ILE A 282 -6.79 -6.21 -12.28
CA ILE A 282 -5.79 -6.44 -13.35
C ILE A 282 -5.69 -5.20 -14.25
N GLY A 283 -6.83 -4.62 -14.64
CA GLY A 283 -6.88 -3.40 -15.43
C GLY A 283 -6.20 -2.21 -14.74
N LEU A 284 -6.41 -2.07 -13.44
CA LEU A 284 -5.78 -1.02 -12.63
C LEU A 284 -4.27 -1.24 -12.48
N ALA A 285 -3.81 -2.47 -12.30
CA ALA A 285 -2.38 -2.79 -12.23
C ALA A 285 -1.65 -2.42 -13.55
N VAL A 286 -2.25 -2.71 -14.71
CA VAL A 286 -1.72 -2.30 -16.03
C VAL A 286 -1.61 -0.78 -16.16
N LYS A 287 -2.47 -0.03 -15.46
CA LYS A 287 -2.44 1.45 -15.39
C LYS A 287 -1.42 1.99 -14.39
N GLY A 288 -0.64 1.12 -13.74
CA GLY A 288 0.40 1.49 -12.78
C GLY A 288 -0.11 1.73 -11.35
N ILE A 289 -1.33 1.29 -11.03
CA ILE A 289 -1.86 1.34 -9.67
C ILE A 289 -1.34 0.11 -8.92
N ASP A 290 -0.44 0.31 -7.97
CA ASP A 290 0.15 -0.75 -7.13
C ASP A 290 -0.60 -0.97 -5.83
N SER A 291 -1.34 0.06 -5.38
CA SER A 291 -2.03 0.04 -4.09
C SER A 291 -3.30 0.88 -4.09
N ILE A 292 -4.29 0.44 -3.35
CA ILE A 292 -5.60 1.09 -3.23
C ILE A 292 -5.98 1.21 -1.76
N LEU A 293 -6.28 2.42 -1.33
CA LEU A 293 -7.02 2.68 -0.10
C LEU A 293 -8.51 2.65 -0.41
N LEU A 294 -9.19 1.58 -0.02
CA LEU A 294 -10.64 1.46 -0.19
C LEU A 294 -11.35 2.18 0.95
N GLU A 295 -11.99 3.31 0.63
CA GLU A 295 -12.82 4.10 1.55
C GLU A 295 -14.28 4.04 1.09
N GLY A 296 -14.75 2.85 0.76
CA GLY A 296 -16.08 2.65 0.20
C GLY A 296 -17.18 2.61 1.27
N GLY A 297 -18.44 2.77 0.84
CA GLY A 297 -19.61 2.43 1.63
C GLY A 297 -19.70 0.93 1.89
N ALA A 298 -20.65 0.54 2.73
CA ALA A 298 -20.82 -0.84 3.17
C ALA A 298 -20.95 -1.85 2.01
N GLU A 299 -21.68 -1.49 0.95
CA GLU A 299 -21.91 -2.37 -0.21
C GLU A 299 -20.62 -2.56 -1.03
N THR A 300 -19.86 -1.49 -1.28
CA THR A 300 -18.57 -1.60 -1.99
C THR A 300 -17.57 -2.44 -1.18
N ALA A 301 -17.60 -2.32 0.15
CA ALA A 301 -16.80 -3.17 1.02
C ALA A 301 -17.21 -4.63 0.92
N ALA A 302 -18.52 -4.93 0.94
CA ALA A 302 -19.03 -6.29 0.77
C ALA A 302 -18.56 -6.89 -0.56
N SER A 303 -18.77 -6.19 -1.69
CA SER A 303 -18.28 -6.65 -3.00
C SER A 303 -16.76 -6.89 -3.02
N ALA A 304 -15.97 -6.04 -2.32
CA ALA A 304 -14.52 -6.21 -2.26
C ALA A 304 -14.11 -7.45 -1.44
N PHE A 305 -14.82 -7.77 -0.35
CA PHE A 305 -14.58 -8.98 0.43
C PHE A 305 -15.03 -10.24 -0.33
N GLU A 306 -16.20 -10.20 -0.98
CA GLU A 306 -16.70 -11.30 -1.79
C GLU A 306 -15.77 -11.60 -2.98
N ALA A 307 -15.19 -10.56 -3.60
CA ALA A 307 -14.20 -10.68 -4.66
C ALA A 307 -12.80 -11.12 -4.16
N GLY A 308 -12.58 -11.24 -2.84
CA GLY A 308 -11.29 -11.65 -2.27
C GLY A 308 -10.14 -10.68 -2.56
N ILE A 309 -10.42 -9.39 -2.80
CA ILE A 309 -9.38 -8.41 -3.17
C ILE A 309 -8.78 -7.67 -1.98
N VAL A 310 -9.39 -7.77 -0.79
CA VAL A 310 -8.93 -7.04 0.40
C VAL A 310 -7.77 -7.77 1.07
N ASP A 311 -6.61 -7.12 1.15
CA ASP A 311 -5.41 -7.68 1.80
C ASP A 311 -5.27 -7.27 3.25
N LYS A 312 -5.78 -6.09 3.58
CA LYS A 312 -5.60 -5.50 4.90
C LYS A 312 -6.81 -4.67 5.29
N ILE A 313 -7.11 -4.66 6.57
CA ILE A 313 -8.22 -3.88 7.13
C ILE A 313 -7.65 -2.91 8.15
N ARG A 314 -8.17 -1.69 8.16
CA ARG A 314 -7.92 -0.70 9.22
C ARG A 314 -9.22 -0.05 9.66
N PHE A 315 -9.67 -0.38 10.85
CA PHE A 315 -10.83 0.26 11.48
C PHE A 315 -10.40 1.29 12.50
N TYR A 316 -10.99 2.48 12.41
CA TYR A 316 -10.94 3.50 13.45
C TYR A 316 -12.24 3.40 14.26
N MET A 317 -12.14 2.83 15.45
CA MET A 317 -13.29 2.59 16.33
C MET A 317 -13.40 3.73 17.33
N ALA A 318 -14.43 4.56 17.16
CA ALA A 318 -14.70 5.68 18.05
C ALA A 318 -15.42 5.22 19.33
N PRO A 319 -15.17 5.88 20.48
CA PRO A 319 -15.80 5.54 21.76
C PRO A 319 -17.24 6.08 21.87
N ILE A 320 -18.07 5.83 20.84
CA ILE A 320 -19.48 6.21 20.78
C ILE A 320 -20.36 5.01 20.42
N LEU A 321 -21.63 5.06 20.79
CA LEU A 321 -22.66 4.09 20.40
C LEU A 321 -23.70 4.81 19.56
N ILE A 322 -23.97 4.31 18.36
CA ILE A 322 -24.98 4.86 17.45
C ILE A 322 -26.30 4.09 17.58
N GLY A 323 -26.22 2.76 17.66
CA GLY A 323 -27.39 1.91 17.73
C GLY A 323 -28.24 1.92 16.43
N GLY A 324 -29.45 1.38 16.55
CA GLY A 324 -30.43 1.35 15.48
C GLY A 324 -30.20 0.19 14.49
N LYS A 325 -31.30 -0.51 14.21
CA LYS A 325 -31.29 -1.66 13.28
C LYS A 325 -30.97 -1.22 11.84
N ASP A 326 -31.45 -0.05 11.43
CA ASP A 326 -31.30 0.48 10.06
C ASP A 326 -30.08 1.40 9.88
N ALA A 327 -29.26 1.55 10.92
CA ALA A 327 -27.98 2.25 10.84
C ALA A 327 -26.95 1.36 10.11
N PRO A 328 -26.27 1.86 9.04
CA PRO A 328 -25.36 1.03 8.25
C PRO A 328 -24.15 0.59 9.05
N GLY A 329 -23.70 -0.65 8.80
CA GLY A 329 -22.44 -1.20 9.32
C GLY A 329 -21.27 -0.90 8.42
N ALA A 330 -20.06 -1.37 8.82
CA ALA A 330 -18.86 -1.23 8.03
C ALA A 330 -18.90 -2.07 6.74
N ILE A 331 -19.52 -3.25 6.78
CA ILE A 331 -19.62 -4.18 5.67
C ILE A 331 -21.10 -4.48 5.48
N GLY A 332 -21.58 -4.33 4.24
CA GLY A 332 -22.96 -4.59 3.81
C GLY A 332 -23.12 -5.99 3.23
N GLY A 333 -23.90 -6.09 2.15
CA GLY A 333 -24.18 -7.36 1.49
C GLY A 333 -24.99 -8.33 2.33
N THR A 334 -25.04 -9.60 1.93
CA THR A 334 -25.77 -10.67 2.64
C THR A 334 -25.02 -11.17 3.88
N GLY A 335 -23.69 -11.03 3.89
CA GLY A 335 -22.83 -11.56 4.94
C GLY A 335 -22.72 -13.09 4.96
N ALA A 336 -21.92 -13.63 5.89
CA ALA A 336 -21.77 -15.06 6.06
C ALA A 336 -23.03 -15.71 6.67
N ALA A 337 -23.48 -16.83 6.13
CA ALA A 337 -24.61 -17.58 6.66
C ALA A 337 -24.27 -18.32 7.96
N LEU A 338 -23.00 -18.74 8.11
CA LEU A 338 -22.50 -19.47 9.27
C LEU A 338 -21.20 -18.82 9.75
N ILE A 339 -20.93 -18.87 11.07
CA ILE A 339 -19.69 -18.33 11.66
C ILE A 339 -18.41 -18.91 11.02
N PRO A 340 -18.32 -20.22 10.69
CA PRO A 340 -17.14 -20.76 10.01
C PRO A 340 -16.89 -20.22 8.59
N GLU A 341 -17.90 -19.62 7.95
CA GLU A 341 -17.83 -19.03 6.61
C GLU A 341 -17.39 -17.55 6.67
N ALA A 342 -17.35 -16.97 7.87
CA ALA A 342 -16.93 -15.59 8.03
C ALA A 342 -15.43 -15.43 7.72
N VAL A 343 -15.07 -14.31 7.12
CA VAL A 343 -13.66 -13.96 6.85
C VAL A 343 -12.88 -13.95 8.17
N GLN A 344 -11.85 -14.78 8.24
CA GLN A 344 -10.96 -14.84 9.40
C GLN A 344 -9.87 -13.78 9.26
N LEU A 345 -9.53 -13.13 10.37
CA LEU A 345 -8.55 -12.06 10.39
C LEU A 345 -7.37 -12.47 11.27
N GLU A 346 -6.16 -12.31 10.74
CA GLU A 346 -4.93 -12.63 11.45
C GLU A 346 -4.08 -11.40 11.77
N ASN A 347 -3.07 -11.58 12.61
CA ASN A 347 -2.06 -10.57 12.94
C ASN A 347 -2.67 -9.25 13.43
N ILE A 348 -3.65 -9.34 14.32
CA ILE A 348 -4.33 -8.18 14.91
C ILE A 348 -3.33 -7.27 15.62
N ARG A 349 -3.36 -5.98 15.27
CA ARG A 349 -2.66 -4.90 15.99
C ARG A 349 -3.66 -3.86 16.43
N THR A 350 -3.46 -3.31 17.61
CA THR A 350 -4.26 -2.22 18.16
C THR A 350 -3.37 -1.04 18.49
N GLU A 351 -3.74 0.13 18.03
CA GLU A 351 -3.02 1.39 18.27
C GLU A 351 -4.03 2.44 18.74
N ARG A 352 -3.57 3.48 19.43
CA ARG A 352 -4.41 4.64 19.73
C ARG A 352 -4.22 5.70 18.67
N SER A 353 -5.33 6.29 18.21
CA SER A 353 -5.37 7.43 17.32
C SER A 353 -6.28 8.50 17.95
N GLY A 354 -5.68 9.41 18.69
CA GLY A 354 -6.41 10.32 19.58
C GLY A 354 -7.24 9.54 20.64
N VAL A 355 -8.55 9.72 20.62
CA VAL A 355 -9.49 8.99 21.51
C VAL A 355 -9.97 7.68 20.90
N ASP A 356 -9.72 7.44 19.61
CA ASP A 356 -10.15 6.25 18.90
C ASP A 356 -9.17 5.07 19.07
N LEU A 357 -9.65 3.86 18.84
CA LEU A 357 -8.83 2.66 18.66
C LEU A 357 -8.68 2.38 17.17
N SER A 358 -7.44 2.36 16.70
CA SER A 358 -7.12 1.85 15.37
C SER A 358 -6.87 0.34 15.45
N LEU A 359 -7.72 -0.44 14.79
CA LEU A 359 -7.59 -1.89 14.65
C LEU A 359 -7.05 -2.19 13.26
N ILE A 360 -5.89 -2.86 13.20
CA ILE A 360 -5.22 -3.22 11.94
C ILE A 360 -5.16 -4.73 11.87
N HIS A 361 -5.62 -5.30 10.77
CA HIS A 361 -5.62 -6.73 10.51
C HIS A 361 -5.09 -7.02 9.12
N ILE A 362 -4.49 -8.19 8.94
CA ILE A 362 -4.17 -8.77 7.63
C ILE A 362 -5.21 -9.86 7.38
N SER A 363 -5.90 -9.83 6.25
CA SER A 363 -6.71 -10.96 5.80
C SER A 363 -5.77 -12.00 5.20
N GLU A 364 -5.89 -13.27 5.59
CA GLU A 364 -5.31 -14.34 4.77
C GLU A 364 -6.20 -14.57 3.54
N PRO A 365 -5.58 -14.81 2.37
CA PRO A 365 -6.31 -15.13 1.16
C PRO A 365 -7.02 -16.49 1.22
#